data_5ffae49decb6dfbcd3bdcc8dd14c5a60
#
_entry.id   5ffae49decb6dfbcd3bdcc8dd14c5a60
#
_cell.length_a   1.000
_cell.length_b   1.000
_cell.length_c   1.000
_cell.angle_alpha   90.00
_cell.angle_beta   90.00
_cell.angle_gamma   90.00
#
_symmetry.space_group_name_H-M   'P 1'
#
loop_
_entity.id
_entity.type
_entity.pdbx_description
1 polymer ?
#
loop_
_entity_poly.entity_id
_entity_poly.type
_entity_poly.pdbx_seq_one_letter_code
_entity_poly.pdbx_strand_id
1 'polypeptide(L)'
;GGADLALGMTHEEVFSHIATSLHSYKELPQLWYQIQMKFRDEPRPKSGLLRVREFAMKDSYSFDLNDEGLDKAFDAHHGAYTRIFDRLGLKAMPVQASSGAMGGSASVEFMVASPAGEDDVLICGSCGYRANVERGTSKLEPVSGVSDGDIAERFPTPGVRTIAELENVDGGEVAINQIKTMVMVLDDDVVLALLRGDHQLNLQKLQDNSGAVDIRPATAEETYASLGAH
;
A
#
# COMPACT_ATOMS: atom_id res chain seq x y z
N GLY A 1 -8.82 24.08 -30.87
CA GLY A 1 -9.43 22.85 -30.39
C GLY A 1 -10.09 23.13 -29.04
N GLY A 2 -11.20 22.53 -28.74
CA GLY A 2 -11.93 22.69 -27.47
C GLY A 2 -11.83 21.46 -26.57
N ALA A 3 -10.70 20.74 -26.59
CA ALA A 3 -10.48 19.60 -25.72
C ALA A 3 -9.81 20.04 -24.42
N ASP A 4 -10.28 19.53 -23.31
CA ASP A 4 -9.61 19.64 -22.02
C ASP A 4 -8.34 18.81 -22.02
N LEU A 5 -7.26 19.37 -21.48
CA LEU A 5 -5.96 18.72 -21.40
C LEU A 5 -5.48 18.73 -19.95
N ALA A 6 -4.84 17.64 -19.52
CA ALA A 6 -4.20 17.53 -18.23
C ALA A 6 -2.67 17.37 -18.41
N LEU A 7 -1.92 17.92 -17.47
CA LEU A 7 -0.47 17.67 -17.40
C LEU A 7 -0.21 16.29 -16.80
N GLY A 8 0.74 15.54 -17.36
CA GLY A 8 1.02 14.16 -16.95
C GLY A 8 1.67 14.08 -15.58
N MET A 9 1.04 13.34 -14.67
CA MET A 9 1.62 12.94 -13.38
C MET A 9 2.66 11.83 -13.53
N THR A 10 2.43 10.96 -14.51
CA THR A 10 3.27 9.86 -14.96
C THR A 10 2.87 9.53 -16.40
N HIS A 11 3.58 8.68 -17.12
CA HIS A 11 3.36 8.51 -18.56
C HIS A 11 3.08 7.06 -19.01
N GLU A 12 2.56 6.20 -18.13
CA GLU A 12 2.17 4.84 -18.47
C GLU A 12 1.18 4.81 -19.61
N GLU A 13 0.17 5.66 -19.58
CA GLU A 13 -0.85 5.75 -20.64
C GLU A 13 -0.25 6.20 -21.97
N VAL A 14 0.70 7.14 -21.95
CA VAL A 14 1.39 7.61 -23.16
C VAL A 14 2.17 6.48 -23.80
N PHE A 15 2.94 5.72 -23.00
CA PHE A 15 3.73 4.60 -23.51
C PHE A 15 2.85 3.42 -23.94
N SER A 16 1.76 3.15 -23.23
CA SER A 16 0.76 2.17 -23.64
C SER A 16 0.12 2.56 -24.99
N HIS A 17 -0.17 3.85 -25.17
CA HIS A 17 -0.68 4.35 -26.46
C HIS A 17 0.36 4.19 -27.58
N ILE A 18 1.63 4.52 -27.35
CA ILE A 18 2.71 4.32 -28.31
C ILE A 18 2.85 2.82 -28.62
N ALA A 19 2.74 1.94 -27.64
CA ALA A 19 2.83 0.50 -27.81
C ALA A 19 1.73 -0.09 -28.72
N THR A 20 0.63 0.62 -28.93
CA THR A 20 -0.39 0.20 -29.93
C THR A 20 0.14 0.19 -31.37
N SER A 21 1.28 0.82 -31.63
CA SER A 21 1.97 0.76 -32.92
C SER A 21 2.77 -0.51 -33.16
N LEU A 22 2.94 -1.35 -32.13
CA LEU A 22 3.56 -2.66 -32.26
C LEU A 22 2.52 -3.65 -32.84
N HIS A 23 2.83 -4.19 -34.00
CA HIS A 23 1.87 -5.04 -34.74
C HIS A 23 2.27 -6.51 -34.77
N SER A 24 3.46 -6.85 -34.24
CA SER A 24 3.96 -8.22 -34.26
C SER A 24 4.68 -8.56 -32.96
N TYR A 25 4.46 -9.79 -32.49
CA TYR A 25 5.24 -10.32 -31.34
C TYR A 25 6.76 -10.34 -31.60
N LYS A 26 7.18 -10.27 -32.86
CA LYS A 26 8.61 -10.20 -33.24
C LYS A 26 9.24 -8.85 -32.92
N GLU A 27 8.44 -7.84 -32.63
CA GLU A 27 8.89 -6.52 -32.22
C GLU A 27 9.14 -6.45 -30.71
N LEU A 28 8.78 -7.49 -29.97
CA LEU A 28 9.03 -7.64 -28.53
C LEU A 28 10.30 -8.47 -28.26
N PRO A 29 11.00 -8.26 -27.14
CA PRO A 29 10.70 -7.28 -26.09
C PRO A 29 11.06 -5.85 -26.48
N GLN A 30 10.38 -4.86 -25.85
CA GLN A 30 10.74 -3.45 -25.93
C GLN A 30 11.07 -2.91 -24.54
N LEU A 31 12.06 -2.04 -24.48
CA LEU A 31 12.44 -1.33 -23.27
C LEU A 31 12.63 0.15 -23.63
N TRP A 32 11.65 0.96 -23.31
CA TRP A 32 11.64 2.37 -23.62
C TRP A 32 11.85 3.20 -22.37
N TYR A 33 12.47 4.35 -22.50
CA TYR A 33 12.63 5.27 -21.39
C TYR A 33 12.55 6.73 -21.90
N GLN A 34 12.30 7.61 -20.96
CA GLN A 34 12.39 9.04 -21.16
C GLN A 34 12.92 9.74 -19.91
N ILE A 35 13.37 10.96 -20.09
CA ILE A 35 13.63 11.92 -19.02
C ILE A 35 12.78 13.14 -19.35
N GLN A 36 11.74 13.37 -18.58
CA GLN A 36 10.74 14.39 -18.90
C GLN A 36 10.16 15.00 -17.62
N MET A 37 9.66 16.21 -17.75
CA MET A 37 8.96 16.90 -16.66
C MET A 37 7.64 16.19 -16.34
N LYS A 38 7.36 16.06 -15.05
CA LYS A 38 6.11 15.55 -14.50
C LYS A 38 5.47 16.61 -13.63
N PHE A 39 4.15 16.58 -13.56
CA PHE A 39 3.36 17.55 -12.81
C PHE A 39 2.44 16.78 -11.86
N ARG A 40 2.51 17.09 -10.57
CA ARG A 40 1.63 16.48 -9.55
C ARG A 40 0.99 17.58 -8.73
N ASP A 41 -0.31 17.47 -8.50
CA ASP A 41 -1.04 18.42 -7.65
C ASP A 41 -0.76 18.12 -6.18
N GLU A 42 0.50 18.35 -5.79
CA GLU A 42 0.95 18.15 -4.42
C GLU A 42 0.35 19.25 -3.51
N PRO A 43 -0.53 18.89 -2.57
CA PRO A 43 -1.21 19.88 -1.73
C PRO A 43 -0.24 20.58 -0.77
N ARG A 44 0.87 19.94 -0.38
CA ARG A 44 1.83 20.46 0.60
C ARG A 44 3.27 20.24 0.15
N PRO A 45 3.77 21.02 -0.82
CA PRO A 45 5.19 20.98 -1.17
C PRO A 45 6.05 21.26 0.06
N LYS A 46 7.13 20.51 0.24
CA LYS A 46 8.02 20.65 1.39
C LYS A 46 9.41 20.08 1.14
N SER A 47 10.30 20.29 2.10
CA SER A 47 11.67 19.75 2.09
C SER A 47 12.48 20.15 0.84
N GLY A 48 12.37 21.43 0.44
CA GLY A 48 13.08 21.99 -0.72
C GLY A 48 12.64 21.32 -2.03
N LEU A 49 13.52 20.54 -2.64
CA LEU A 49 13.24 19.85 -3.91
C LEU A 49 12.75 18.39 -3.73
N LEU A 50 12.62 17.89 -2.52
CA LEU A 50 12.21 16.49 -2.27
C LEU A 50 10.73 16.26 -2.57
N ARG A 51 9.87 17.27 -2.34
CA ARG A 51 8.44 17.17 -2.62
C ARG A 51 7.94 18.46 -3.27
N VAL A 52 7.81 18.44 -4.58
CA VAL A 52 7.44 19.59 -5.43
C VAL A 52 6.34 19.21 -6.42
N ARG A 53 5.73 20.20 -7.04
CA ARG A 53 4.66 20.02 -8.02
C ARG A 53 5.15 19.79 -9.43
N GLU A 54 6.37 20.21 -9.74
CA GLU A 54 7.01 20.08 -11.04
C GLU A 54 8.44 19.55 -10.85
N PHE A 55 8.77 18.45 -11.52
CA PHE A 55 10.09 17.82 -11.39
C PHE A 55 10.44 16.98 -12.61
N ALA A 56 11.74 16.82 -12.87
CA ALA A 56 12.23 15.90 -13.88
C ALA A 56 12.19 14.46 -13.33
N MET A 57 11.65 13.54 -14.11
CA MET A 57 11.63 12.13 -13.81
C MET A 57 12.26 11.34 -14.96
N LYS A 58 13.11 10.37 -14.64
CA LYS A 58 13.45 9.29 -15.56
C LYS A 58 12.43 8.17 -15.30
N ASP A 59 11.68 7.82 -16.28
CA ASP A 59 10.77 6.69 -16.27
C ASP A 59 11.10 5.73 -17.41
N SER A 60 10.90 4.45 -17.18
CA SER A 60 11.21 3.38 -18.12
C SER A 60 10.10 2.33 -18.10
N TYR A 61 9.76 1.82 -19.27
CA TYR A 61 8.63 0.95 -19.52
C TYR A 61 9.09 -0.26 -20.34
N SER A 62 8.73 -1.45 -19.89
CA SER A 62 9.00 -2.68 -20.62
C SER A 62 7.70 -3.26 -21.19
N PHE A 63 7.81 -3.86 -22.36
CA PHE A 63 6.75 -4.61 -23.04
C PHE A 63 7.33 -5.96 -23.42
N ASP A 64 6.79 -7.01 -22.87
CA ASP A 64 7.34 -8.36 -22.96
C ASP A 64 6.29 -9.34 -23.50
N LEU A 65 6.75 -10.52 -23.94
CA LEU A 65 5.87 -11.55 -24.50
C LEU A 65 5.10 -12.33 -23.44
N ASN A 66 5.66 -12.43 -22.25
CA ASN A 66 5.17 -13.26 -21.16
C ASN A 66 5.80 -12.82 -19.82
N ASP A 67 5.34 -13.42 -18.75
CA ASP A 67 5.79 -13.12 -17.39
C ASP A 67 7.30 -13.34 -17.20
N GLU A 68 7.90 -14.36 -17.84
CA GLU A 68 9.35 -14.60 -17.77
C GLU A 68 10.14 -13.43 -18.39
N GLY A 69 9.65 -12.85 -19.47
CA GLY A 69 10.23 -11.65 -20.08
C GLY A 69 10.10 -10.44 -19.16
N LEU A 70 8.92 -10.25 -18.58
CA LEU A 70 8.66 -9.20 -17.60
C LEU A 70 9.59 -9.30 -16.39
N ASP A 71 9.77 -10.48 -15.83
CA ASP A 71 10.68 -10.72 -14.70
C ASP A 71 12.12 -10.36 -15.06
N LYS A 72 12.59 -10.73 -16.25
CA LYS A 72 13.93 -10.35 -16.74
C LYS A 72 14.10 -8.84 -16.87
N ALA A 73 13.08 -8.15 -17.37
CA ALA A 73 13.08 -6.68 -17.47
C ALA A 73 13.08 -6.04 -16.09
N PHE A 74 12.31 -6.56 -15.14
CA PHE A 74 12.27 -6.11 -13.75
C PHE A 74 13.64 -6.27 -13.09
N ASP A 75 14.27 -7.43 -13.20
CA ASP A 75 15.62 -7.70 -12.67
C ASP A 75 16.68 -6.78 -13.28
N ALA A 76 16.58 -6.52 -14.57
CA ALA A 76 17.48 -5.59 -15.26
C ALA A 76 17.36 -4.17 -14.70
N HIS A 77 16.12 -3.68 -14.46
CA HIS A 77 15.86 -2.40 -13.82
C HIS A 77 16.38 -2.38 -12.38
N HIS A 78 16.09 -3.42 -11.59
CA HIS A 78 16.58 -3.53 -10.21
C HIS A 78 18.09 -3.43 -10.14
N GLY A 79 18.81 -4.20 -10.99
CA GLY A 79 20.26 -4.13 -11.08
C GLY A 79 20.79 -2.77 -11.56
N ALA A 80 20.07 -2.09 -12.46
CA ALA A 80 20.43 -0.76 -12.93
C ALA A 80 20.30 0.28 -11.81
N TYR A 81 19.19 0.28 -11.06
CA TYR A 81 18.99 1.19 -9.93
C TYR A 81 20.03 0.97 -8.83
N THR A 82 20.35 -0.28 -8.50
CA THR A 82 21.42 -0.57 -7.54
C THR A 82 22.73 0.09 -7.95
N ARG A 83 23.16 -0.07 -9.21
CA ARG A 83 24.38 0.57 -9.71
C ARG A 83 24.29 2.11 -9.74
N ILE A 84 23.14 2.66 -10.06
CA ILE A 84 22.93 4.12 -10.07
C ILE A 84 23.13 4.68 -8.66
N PHE A 85 22.47 4.11 -7.66
CA PHE A 85 22.56 4.60 -6.28
C PHE A 85 23.95 4.38 -5.68
N ASP A 86 24.62 3.26 -5.98
CA ASP A 86 26.00 3.03 -5.59
C ASP A 86 26.94 4.10 -6.19
N ARG A 87 26.79 4.44 -7.46
CA ARG A 87 27.58 5.49 -8.12
C ARG A 87 27.31 6.89 -7.57
N LEU A 88 26.12 7.12 -7.05
CA LEU A 88 25.76 8.37 -6.36
C LEU A 88 26.23 8.40 -4.89
N GLY A 89 26.82 7.30 -4.39
CA GLY A 89 27.27 7.17 -3.01
C GLY A 89 26.11 7.02 -2.02
N LEU A 90 24.91 6.67 -2.49
CA LEU A 90 23.74 6.46 -1.65
C LEU A 90 23.67 4.99 -1.20
N LYS A 91 23.56 4.80 0.12
CA LYS A 91 23.33 3.47 0.70
C LYS A 91 21.84 3.11 0.62
N ALA A 92 21.35 3.01 -0.62
CA ALA A 92 19.97 2.66 -0.86
C ALA A 92 19.74 1.16 -0.62
N MET A 93 18.64 0.83 0.04
CA MET A 93 18.21 -0.55 0.26
C MET A 93 16.92 -0.82 -0.51
N PRO A 94 16.85 -1.89 -1.30
CA PRO A 94 15.59 -2.31 -1.90
C PRO A 94 14.67 -2.87 -0.81
N VAL A 95 13.42 -2.40 -0.79
CA VAL A 95 12.37 -2.85 0.12
C VAL A 95 11.14 -3.24 -0.68
N GLN A 96 10.44 -4.27 -0.24
CA GLN A 96 9.16 -4.64 -0.83
C GLN A 96 8.12 -3.55 -0.50
N ALA A 97 7.35 -3.17 -1.49
CA ALA A 97 6.32 -2.14 -1.38
C ALA A 97 4.98 -2.64 -1.92
N SER A 98 3.90 -1.95 -1.57
CA SER A 98 2.62 -2.13 -2.23
C SER A 98 2.70 -1.59 -3.65
N SER A 99 2.01 -2.25 -4.59
CA SER A 99 1.83 -1.76 -5.96
C SER A 99 0.78 -0.62 -6.03
N GLY A 100 0.01 -0.42 -4.97
CA GLY A 100 -1.03 0.58 -4.89
C GLY A 100 -2.07 0.45 -6.01
N ALA A 101 -2.67 1.58 -6.39
CA ALA A 101 -3.66 1.64 -7.47
C ALA A 101 -3.12 1.28 -8.86
N MET A 102 -1.80 1.27 -9.05
CA MET A 102 -1.15 0.86 -10.30
C MET A 102 -1.29 -0.64 -10.57
N GLY A 103 -1.50 -1.44 -9.52
CA GLY A 103 -1.58 -2.89 -9.62
C GLY A 103 -0.23 -3.57 -9.85
N GLY A 104 -0.28 -4.87 -10.14
CA GLY A 104 0.90 -5.70 -10.32
C GLY A 104 1.22 -6.60 -9.14
N SER A 105 2.01 -7.64 -9.37
CA SER A 105 2.32 -8.68 -8.38
C SER A 105 3.49 -8.31 -7.45
N ALA A 106 4.36 -7.39 -7.87
CA ALA A 106 5.55 -6.99 -7.13
C ALA A 106 5.87 -5.51 -7.33
N SER A 107 6.30 -4.87 -6.25
CA SER A 107 6.84 -3.53 -6.27
C SER A 107 8.05 -3.45 -5.34
N VAL A 108 9.07 -2.69 -5.74
CA VAL A 108 10.29 -2.46 -4.95
C VAL A 108 10.60 -0.98 -4.94
N GLU A 109 10.84 -0.45 -3.75
CA GLU A 109 11.32 0.90 -3.52
C GLU A 109 12.79 0.87 -3.06
N PHE A 110 13.60 1.77 -3.59
CA PHE A 110 14.97 1.96 -3.12
C PHE A 110 15.00 3.08 -2.08
N MET A 111 15.08 2.70 -0.81
CA MET A 111 15.00 3.63 0.31
C MET A 111 16.35 3.90 0.95
N VAL A 112 16.56 5.14 1.40
CA VAL A 112 17.76 5.57 2.11
C VAL A 112 17.37 5.97 3.53
N ALA A 113 18.05 5.40 4.52
CA ALA A 113 17.81 5.76 5.91
C ALA A 113 18.20 7.23 6.16
N SER A 114 17.28 8.02 6.67
CA SER A 114 17.48 9.45 6.95
C SER A 114 16.65 9.89 8.14
N PRO A 115 17.19 10.72 9.04
CA PRO A 115 16.39 11.35 10.12
C PRO A 115 15.28 12.28 9.60
N ALA A 116 15.38 12.73 8.34
CA ALA A 116 14.36 13.55 7.69
C ALA A 116 13.36 12.71 6.90
N GLY A 117 13.47 11.37 6.95
CA GLY A 117 12.52 10.46 6.31
C GLY A 117 11.17 10.48 7.00
N GLU A 118 10.14 10.14 6.25
CA GLU A 118 8.75 10.14 6.73
C GLU A 118 8.17 8.72 6.78
N ASP A 119 8.80 7.78 6.07
CA ASP A 119 8.31 6.41 5.93
C ASP A 119 9.12 5.46 6.83
N ASP A 120 8.41 4.51 7.43
CA ASP A 120 9.02 3.45 8.21
C ASP A 120 9.31 2.21 7.36
N VAL A 121 10.48 1.61 7.57
CA VAL A 121 10.89 0.36 6.91
C VAL A 121 11.02 -0.75 7.95
N LEU A 122 10.37 -1.86 7.70
CA LEU A 122 10.48 -3.08 8.47
C LEU A 122 11.67 -3.89 7.97
N ILE A 123 12.60 -4.23 8.87
CA ILE A 123 13.78 -5.04 8.55
C ILE A 123 13.85 -6.22 9.50
N CYS A 124 13.87 -7.44 8.95
CA CYS A 124 14.12 -8.63 9.73
C CYS A 124 15.62 -8.85 9.91
N GLY A 125 16.09 -8.85 11.16
CA GLY A 125 17.50 -9.09 11.48
C GLY A 125 17.97 -10.51 11.20
N SER A 126 17.05 -11.48 11.09
CA SER A 126 17.41 -12.90 10.89
C SER A 126 17.55 -13.29 9.42
N CYS A 127 16.58 -12.88 8.58
CA CYS A 127 16.53 -13.32 7.17
C CYS A 127 16.78 -12.20 6.17
N GLY A 128 16.92 -10.95 6.63
CA GLY A 128 17.14 -9.79 5.76
C GLY A 128 15.88 -9.32 5.01
N TYR A 129 14.68 -9.85 5.32
CA TYR A 129 13.42 -9.36 4.77
C TYR A 129 13.27 -7.87 5.03
N ARG A 130 12.86 -7.12 3.99
CA ARG A 130 12.64 -5.68 4.07
C ARG A 130 11.36 -5.32 3.36
N ALA A 131 10.53 -4.53 4.00
CA ALA A 131 9.29 -4.03 3.41
C ALA A 131 8.91 -2.69 4.03
N ASN A 132 8.15 -1.87 3.30
CA ASN A 132 7.44 -0.76 3.91
C ASN A 132 6.28 -1.27 4.77
N VAL A 133 5.67 -0.40 5.58
CA VAL A 133 4.60 -0.80 6.53
C VAL A 133 3.34 -1.28 5.82
N GLU A 134 3.13 -0.87 4.58
CA GLU A 134 1.97 -1.24 3.77
C GLU A 134 2.08 -2.66 3.23
N ARG A 135 3.29 -3.11 2.92
CA ARG A 135 3.56 -4.47 2.40
C ARG A 135 4.01 -5.45 3.47
N GLY A 136 4.62 -4.93 4.55
CA GLY A 136 5.25 -5.75 5.59
C GLY A 136 4.28 -6.74 6.23
N THR A 137 4.71 -7.98 6.35
CA THR A 137 3.98 -9.06 7.03
C THR A 137 4.80 -9.60 8.19
N SER A 138 4.11 -10.04 9.24
CA SER A 138 4.73 -10.73 10.38
C SER A 138 3.92 -11.95 10.75
N LYS A 139 4.59 -12.94 11.32
CA LYS A 139 3.90 -14.06 11.95
C LYS A 139 3.51 -13.64 13.36
N LEU A 140 2.20 -13.64 13.63
CA LEU A 140 1.68 -13.34 14.95
C LEU A 140 1.75 -14.57 15.83
N GLU A 141 2.08 -14.37 17.12
CA GLU A 141 1.92 -15.42 18.11
C GLU A 141 0.43 -15.74 18.29
N PRO A 142 0.06 -17.03 18.38
CA PRO A 142 -1.31 -17.40 18.71
C PRO A 142 -1.71 -16.87 20.08
N VAL A 143 -2.95 -16.42 20.20
CA VAL A 143 -3.51 -16.07 21.51
C VAL A 143 -3.76 -17.37 22.27
N SER A 144 -3.21 -17.47 23.48
CA SER A 144 -3.41 -18.62 24.36
C SER A 144 -4.57 -18.37 25.32
N GLY A 145 -5.24 -19.46 25.76
CA GLY A 145 -6.30 -19.36 26.77
C GLY A 145 -7.70 -19.11 26.22
N VAL A 146 -7.89 -19.23 24.89
CA VAL A 146 -9.23 -19.21 24.31
C VAL A 146 -9.94 -20.51 24.64
N SER A 147 -11.10 -20.44 25.35
CA SER A 147 -11.89 -21.62 25.61
C SER A 147 -12.69 -22.01 24.36
N ASP A 148 -12.61 -23.30 23.99
CA ASP A 148 -13.45 -23.88 22.95
C ASP A 148 -14.85 -24.17 23.53
N GLY A 149 -15.83 -23.35 23.20
CA GLY A 149 -17.23 -23.71 23.33
C GLY A 149 -18.07 -23.00 24.39
N ASP A 150 -17.58 -21.98 25.04
CA ASP A 150 -18.40 -21.15 25.91
C ASP A 150 -19.31 -20.21 25.07
N ILE A 151 -20.57 -20.11 25.51
CA ILE A 151 -21.53 -19.18 24.90
C ILE A 151 -21.08 -17.78 25.25
N ALA A 152 -20.92 -16.92 24.21
CA ALA A 152 -20.56 -15.52 24.40
C ALA A 152 -21.62 -14.80 25.25
N GLU A 153 -21.22 -14.24 26.37
CA GLU A 153 -22.04 -13.43 27.25
C GLU A 153 -21.98 -11.98 26.89
N ARG A 154 -23.10 -11.27 26.99
CA ARG A 154 -23.19 -9.82 26.79
C ARG A 154 -23.04 -9.14 28.15
N PHE A 155 -22.18 -8.13 28.19
CA PHE A 155 -22.05 -7.28 29.36
C PHE A 155 -22.13 -5.79 28.95
N PRO A 156 -22.63 -4.92 29.86
CA PRO A 156 -22.80 -3.51 29.54
C PRO A 156 -21.46 -2.76 29.54
N THR A 157 -21.25 -1.94 28.52
CA THR A 157 -20.05 -1.09 28.38
C THR A 157 -20.43 0.38 28.24
N PRO A 158 -21.13 1.00 29.22
CA PRO A 158 -21.63 2.36 29.10
C PRO A 158 -20.47 3.34 29.01
N GLY A 159 -20.46 4.15 27.93
CA GLY A 159 -19.48 5.19 27.72
C GLY A 159 -18.11 4.70 27.24
N VAL A 160 -17.88 3.39 27.10
CA VAL A 160 -16.65 2.80 26.57
C VAL A 160 -16.63 2.92 25.06
N ARG A 161 -15.53 3.49 24.52
CA ARG A 161 -15.37 3.73 23.09
C ARG A 161 -14.04 3.22 22.52
N THR A 162 -13.11 2.84 23.38
CA THR A 162 -11.78 2.41 22.98
C THR A 162 -11.44 1.04 23.59
N ILE A 163 -10.53 0.34 22.93
CA ILE A 163 -9.99 -0.93 23.40
C ILE A 163 -9.35 -0.78 24.80
N ALA A 164 -8.61 0.31 25.03
CA ALA A 164 -7.94 0.59 26.28
C ALA A 164 -8.94 0.87 27.44
N GLU A 165 -10.08 1.51 27.15
CA GLU A 165 -11.13 1.72 28.15
C GLU A 165 -11.81 0.38 28.48
N LEU A 166 -12.00 -0.51 27.50
CA LEU A 166 -12.61 -1.80 27.70
C LEU A 166 -11.80 -2.72 28.64
N GLU A 167 -10.49 -2.58 28.68
CA GLU A 167 -9.62 -3.31 29.63
C GLU A 167 -9.94 -2.99 31.10
N ASN A 168 -10.55 -1.83 31.38
CA ASN A 168 -10.79 -1.33 32.73
C ASN A 168 -12.24 -1.53 33.22
N VAL A 169 -13.09 -2.18 32.44
CA VAL A 169 -14.46 -2.49 32.86
C VAL A 169 -14.54 -3.91 33.43
N ASP A 170 -15.54 -4.13 34.29
CA ASP A 170 -15.81 -5.46 34.82
C ASP A 170 -16.22 -6.43 33.71
N GLY A 171 -15.52 -7.54 33.58
CA GLY A 171 -15.63 -8.46 32.44
C GLY A 171 -14.87 -8.06 31.19
N GLY A 172 -14.07 -6.97 31.25
CA GLY A 172 -13.19 -6.56 30.14
C GLY A 172 -11.93 -7.44 30.05
N GLU A 173 -11.34 -7.46 28.86
CA GLU A 173 -10.16 -8.25 28.53
C GLU A 173 -9.02 -7.35 28.05
N VAL A 174 -7.80 -7.84 28.14
CA VAL A 174 -6.63 -7.14 27.58
C VAL A 174 -6.71 -7.05 26.06
N ALA A 175 -6.12 -6.02 25.46
CA ALA A 175 -6.23 -5.72 24.04
C ALA A 175 -5.94 -6.90 23.10
N ILE A 176 -4.99 -7.77 23.47
CA ILE A 176 -4.62 -8.94 22.67
C ILE A 176 -5.76 -10.00 22.59
N ASN A 177 -6.63 -10.03 23.59
CA ASN A 177 -7.78 -10.96 23.66
C ASN A 177 -9.05 -10.33 23.07
N GLN A 178 -9.02 -9.05 22.70
CA GLN A 178 -10.16 -8.36 22.13
C GLN A 178 -10.17 -8.43 20.62
N ILE A 179 -11.36 -8.45 20.04
CA ILE A 179 -11.57 -8.24 18.59
C ILE A 179 -12.32 -6.92 18.43
N LYS A 180 -11.71 -5.98 17.72
CA LYS A 180 -12.40 -4.76 17.29
C LYS A 180 -12.88 -4.89 15.85
N THR A 181 -14.07 -4.39 15.62
CA THR A 181 -14.70 -4.37 14.31
C THR A 181 -14.67 -2.97 13.76
N MET A 182 -14.06 -2.79 12.58
CA MET A 182 -14.13 -1.55 11.82
C MET A 182 -15.15 -1.73 10.70
N VAL A 183 -16.18 -0.89 10.65
CA VAL A 183 -17.15 -0.90 9.57
C VAL A 183 -16.62 -0.03 8.44
N MET A 184 -16.38 -0.65 7.31
CA MET A 184 -15.77 -0.02 6.14
C MET A 184 -16.71 -0.11 4.95
N VAL A 185 -16.57 0.82 4.01
CA VAL A 185 -17.18 0.72 2.68
C VAL A 185 -16.05 0.49 1.70
N LEU A 186 -16.14 -0.60 0.96
CA LEU A 186 -15.23 -0.99 -0.10
C LEU A 186 -16.01 -0.89 -1.42
N ASP A 187 -15.65 0.09 -2.24
CA ASP A 187 -16.44 0.53 -3.38
C ASP A 187 -17.87 0.85 -2.93
N ASP A 188 -18.86 0.01 -3.20
CA ASP A 188 -20.26 0.20 -2.78
C ASP A 188 -20.70 -0.78 -1.67
N ASP A 189 -19.84 -1.67 -1.21
CA ASP A 189 -20.17 -2.73 -0.25
C ASP A 189 -19.76 -2.36 1.18
N VAL A 190 -20.67 -2.51 2.13
CA VAL A 190 -20.36 -2.41 3.56
C VAL A 190 -19.76 -3.71 4.06
N VAL A 191 -18.53 -3.64 4.58
CA VAL A 191 -17.78 -4.79 5.09
C VAL A 191 -17.32 -4.58 6.52
N LEU A 192 -17.11 -5.69 7.24
CA LEU A 192 -16.58 -5.70 8.60
C LEU A 192 -15.11 -6.14 8.56
N ALA A 193 -14.21 -5.21 8.87
CA ALA A 193 -12.80 -5.52 9.08
C ALA A 193 -12.58 -5.88 10.55
N LEU A 194 -12.34 -7.16 10.82
CA LEU A 194 -12.10 -7.68 12.16
C LEU A 194 -10.60 -7.66 12.46
N LEU A 195 -10.23 -7.04 13.56
CA LEU A 195 -8.85 -6.87 13.97
C LEU A 195 -8.67 -7.27 15.44
N ARG A 196 -7.53 -7.85 15.77
CA ARG A 196 -7.15 -7.99 17.17
C ARG A 196 -7.04 -6.60 17.82
N GLY A 197 -7.45 -6.45 19.06
CA GLY A 197 -7.59 -5.16 19.72
C GLY A 197 -6.32 -4.30 19.74
N ASP A 198 -5.14 -4.93 19.86
CA ASP A 198 -3.84 -4.26 19.86
C ASP A 198 -3.32 -3.86 18.47
N HIS A 199 -4.03 -4.20 17.39
CA HIS A 199 -3.65 -3.86 16.02
C HIS A 199 -4.37 -2.61 15.51
N GLN A 200 -3.78 -1.95 14.52
CA GLN A 200 -4.40 -0.88 13.75
C GLN A 200 -4.71 -1.35 12.33
N LEU A 201 -5.83 -0.87 11.78
CA LEU A 201 -6.17 -1.11 10.38
C LEU A 201 -5.21 -0.34 9.49
N ASN A 202 -4.57 -1.03 8.56
CA ASN A 202 -3.82 -0.41 7.47
C ASN A 202 -4.71 -0.46 6.21
N LEU A 203 -5.14 0.72 5.74
CA LEU A 203 -6.06 0.83 4.61
C LEU A 203 -5.45 0.30 3.32
N GLN A 204 -4.15 0.51 3.08
CA GLN A 204 -3.48 -0.01 1.89
C GLN A 204 -3.45 -1.54 1.89
N LYS A 205 -3.19 -2.18 3.05
CA LYS A 205 -3.29 -3.65 3.15
C LYS A 205 -4.70 -4.16 2.92
N LEU A 206 -5.71 -3.43 3.38
CA LEU A 206 -7.10 -3.79 3.13
C LEU A 206 -7.40 -3.67 1.63
N GLN A 207 -6.95 -2.62 0.97
CA GLN A 207 -7.08 -2.40 -0.47
C GLN A 207 -6.40 -3.50 -1.28
N ASP A 208 -5.13 -3.78 -0.99
CA ASP A 208 -4.34 -4.80 -1.69
C ASP A 208 -4.97 -6.20 -1.58
N ASN A 209 -5.62 -6.51 -0.44
CA ASN A 209 -6.24 -7.81 -0.22
C ASN A 209 -7.67 -7.92 -0.76
N SER A 210 -8.43 -6.82 -0.79
CA SER A 210 -9.80 -6.81 -1.29
C SER A 210 -9.89 -6.57 -2.80
N GLY A 211 -8.91 -5.87 -3.37
CA GLY A 211 -8.94 -5.37 -4.75
C GLY A 211 -9.87 -4.18 -4.97
N ALA A 212 -10.42 -3.60 -3.90
CA ALA A 212 -11.30 -2.45 -3.97
C ALA A 212 -10.56 -1.19 -4.44
N VAL A 213 -11.24 -0.36 -5.22
CA VAL A 213 -10.68 0.90 -5.75
C VAL A 213 -10.85 2.03 -4.73
N ASP A 214 -12.03 2.11 -4.09
CA ASP A 214 -12.35 3.10 -3.06
C ASP A 214 -12.56 2.42 -1.71
N ILE A 215 -11.89 2.94 -0.67
CA ILE A 215 -12.00 2.43 0.69
C ILE A 215 -12.14 3.58 1.66
N ARG A 216 -13.22 3.56 2.44
CA ARG A 216 -13.48 4.54 3.48
C ARG A 216 -14.17 3.94 4.70
N PRO A 217 -14.10 4.57 5.86
CA PRO A 217 -14.97 4.23 6.98
C PRO A 217 -16.44 4.42 6.59
N ALA A 218 -17.30 3.53 7.07
CA ALA A 218 -18.74 3.70 6.93
C ALA A 218 -19.25 4.89 7.76
N THR A 219 -20.26 5.59 7.27
CA THR A 219 -20.97 6.61 8.06
C THR A 219 -21.85 5.94 9.13
N ALA A 220 -22.31 6.73 10.08
CA ALA A 220 -23.22 6.23 11.12
C ALA A 220 -24.55 5.70 10.50
N GLU A 221 -25.05 6.36 9.46
CA GLU A 221 -26.26 5.95 8.74
C GLU A 221 -26.07 4.61 8.03
N GLU A 222 -24.93 4.43 7.34
CA GLU A 222 -24.60 3.18 6.66
C GLU A 222 -24.42 2.04 7.66
N THR A 223 -23.74 2.30 8.77
CA THR A 223 -23.57 1.33 9.86
C THR A 223 -24.92 0.92 10.44
N TYR A 224 -25.80 1.88 10.71
CA TYR A 224 -27.12 1.58 11.24
C TYR A 224 -28.00 0.83 10.24
N ALA A 225 -27.99 1.22 8.98
CA ALA A 225 -28.76 0.56 7.92
C ALA A 225 -28.35 -0.90 7.72
N SER A 226 -27.05 -1.20 7.84
CA SER A 226 -26.49 -2.54 7.59
C SER A 226 -26.51 -3.45 8.81
N LEU A 227 -26.30 -2.89 10.02
CA LEU A 227 -26.08 -3.68 11.24
C LEU A 227 -27.12 -3.42 12.33
N GLY A 228 -27.94 -2.39 12.21
CA GLY A 228 -28.85 -1.96 13.28
C GLY A 228 -28.11 -1.42 14.53
N ALA A 229 -26.85 -1.04 14.38
CA ALA A 229 -25.98 -0.57 15.46
C ALA A 229 -25.56 0.90 15.25
N HIS A 230 -25.28 1.59 16.36
CA HIS A 230 -24.81 2.98 16.37
C HIS A 230 -23.34 3.07 16.79
#